data_37a8926e194ed1345bd7943afb68a601
#
_entry.id   37a8926e194ed1345bd7943afb68a601
#
_cell.length_a   1.000
_cell.length_b   1.000
_cell.length_c   1.000
_cell.angle_alpha   90.00
_cell.angle_beta   90.00
_cell.angle_gamma   90.00
#
_symmetry.space_group_name_H-M   'P 1'
#
loop_
_entity.id
_entity.type
_entity.pdbx_description
1 polymer ?
#
loop_
_entity_poly.entity_id
_entity_poly.type
_entity_poly.pdbx_seq_one_letter_code
_entity_poly.pdbx_strand_id
1 'polypeptide(L)'
;MIKIGILGDIGSGKSYVAQNFGYPVFNADHEVAKLYQKNKNIFNKLKDMLPKYIHSFPIEKKEISNAILGNKNNLNKIVKIVHYEIRKKLKNFLKKNKDKKIVILDIPLLLENKLNKKEDVLVYVQSKKSSI
;
A
#
# COMPACT_ATOMS: atom_id res chain seq x y z
N MET A 1 14.35 -10.60 -13.59
CA MET A 1 13.27 -9.60 -13.42
C MET A 1 13.82 -8.34 -12.77
N ILE A 2 13.58 -7.21 -13.39
CA ILE A 2 13.95 -5.92 -12.81
C ILE A 2 12.73 -5.35 -12.09
N LYS A 3 12.91 -4.95 -10.84
CA LYS A 3 11.85 -4.37 -10.01
C LYS A 3 12.10 -2.88 -9.88
N ILE A 4 11.19 -2.08 -10.42
CA ILE A 4 11.29 -0.62 -10.34
C ILE A 4 10.36 -0.14 -9.24
N GLY A 5 10.94 0.41 -8.18
CA GLY A 5 10.19 1.02 -7.09
C GLY A 5 9.91 2.47 -7.40
N ILE A 6 8.67 2.90 -7.23
CA ILE A 6 8.29 4.30 -7.41
C ILE A 6 7.94 4.90 -6.06
N LEU A 7 8.65 5.97 -5.72
CA LEU A 7 8.47 6.69 -4.48
C LEU A 7 7.90 8.08 -4.76
N GLY A 8 7.16 8.60 -3.82
CA GLY A 8 6.65 9.95 -3.95
C GLY A 8 5.56 10.22 -2.93
N ASP A 9 5.29 11.49 -2.73
CA ASP A 9 4.25 11.95 -1.82
C ASP A 9 2.86 11.78 -2.44
N ILE A 10 1.86 11.74 -1.59
CA ILE A 10 0.47 11.75 -2.03
C ILE A 10 0.23 12.99 -2.88
N GLY A 11 -0.37 12.82 -4.05
CA GLY A 11 -0.62 13.92 -4.97
C GLY A 11 0.54 14.31 -5.86
N SER A 12 1.65 13.57 -5.82
CA SER A 12 2.82 13.85 -6.66
C SER A 12 2.66 13.37 -8.12
N GLY A 13 1.63 12.58 -8.40
CA GLY A 13 1.47 11.97 -9.71
C GLY A 13 2.13 10.61 -9.83
N LYS A 14 2.50 10.01 -8.71
CA LYS A 14 3.22 8.74 -8.64
C LYS A 14 2.48 7.60 -9.37
N SER A 15 1.19 7.46 -9.14
CA SER A 15 0.39 6.40 -9.78
C SER A 15 0.28 6.60 -11.29
N TYR A 16 0.14 7.85 -11.72
CA TYR A 16 0.11 8.19 -13.14
C TYR A 16 1.42 7.80 -13.83
N VAL A 17 2.55 8.13 -13.21
CA VAL A 17 3.86 7.77 -13.74
C VAL A 17 4.01 6.26 -13.83
N ALA A 18 3.62 5.54 -12.76
CA ALA A 18 3.70 4.08 -12.74
C ALA A 18 2.94 3.44 -13.89
N GLN A 19 1.71 3.89 -14.15
CA GLN A 19 0.86 3.33 -15.20
C GLN A 19 1.39 3.61 -16.60
N ASN A 20 2.13 4.68 -16.79
CA ASN A 20 2.62 5.08 -18.10
C ASN A 20 3.90 4.35 -18.55
N PHE A 21 4.51 3.56 -17.67
CA PHE A 21 5.65 2.74 -18.06
C PHE A 21 5.27 1.51 -18.91
N GLY A 22 3.99 1.11 -18.89
CA GLY A 22 3.52 -0.01 -19.72
C GLY A 22 3.91 -1.38 -19.19
N TYR A 23 4.37 -1.51 -17.95
CA TYR A 23 4.72 -2.76 -17.31
C TYR A 23 3.69 -3.13 -16.24
N PRO A 24 3.65 -4.41 -15.80
CA PRO A 24 2.78 -4.77 -14.68
C PRO A 24 3.08 -3.93 -13.45
N VAL A 25 2.04 -3.43 -12.80
CA VAL A 25 2.16 -2.54 -11.65
C VAL A 25 1.52 -3.16 -10.41
N PHE A 26 2.26 -3.20 -9.31
CA PHE A 26 1.71 -3.48 -7.99
C PHE A 26 1.53 -2.14 -7.27
N ASN A 27 0.27 -1.74 -7.06
CA ASN A 27 -0.07 -0.52 -6.34
C ASN A 27 -0.55 -0.88 -4.95
N ALA A 28 0.28 -0.62 -3.95
CA ALA A 28 0.00 -1.02 -2.57
C ALA A 28 -1.23 -0.32 -2.00
N ASP A 29 -1.44 0.96 -2.30
CA ASP A 29 -2.62 1.70 -1.84
C ASP A 29 -3.91 1.07 -2.35
N HIS A 30 -3.91 0.68 -3.62
CA HIS A 30 -5.04 0.01 -4.24
C HIS A 30 -5.32 -1.34 -3.59
N GLU A 31 -4.26 -2.09 -3.28
CA GLU A 31 -4.38 -3.38 -2.61
C GLU A 31 -4.90 -3.23 -1.18
N VAL A 32 -4.47 -2.19 -0.46
CA VAL A 32 -5.00 -1.89 0.88
C VAL A 32 -6.49 -1.59 0.80
N ALA A 33 -6.92 -0.78 -0.17
CA ALA A 33 -8.34 -0.48 -0.35
C ALA A 33 -9.16 -1.75 -0.59
N LYS A 34 -8.64 -2.68 -1.38
CA LYS A 34 -9.30 -3.96 -1.61
C LYS A 34 -9.42 -4.79 -0.33
N LEU A 35 -8.40 -4.78 0.52
CA LEU A 35 -8.44 -5.49 1.79
C LEU A 35 -9.58 -4.96 2.67
N TYR A 36 -9.72 -3.65 2.76
CA TYR A 36 -10.79 -3.04 3.56
C TYR A 36 -12.18 -3.37 3.02
N GLN A 37 -12.31 -3.49 1.71
CA GLN A 37 -13.59 -3.75 1.07
C GLN A 37 -14.00 -5.22 1.08
N LYS A 38 -13.04 -6.14 0.96
CA LYS A 38 -13.37 -7.54 0.64
C LYS A 38 -12.82 -8.57 1.60
N ASN A 39 -11.86 -8.22 2.45
CA ASN A 39 -11.19 -9.22 3.28
C ASN A 39 -11.77 -9.26 4.69
N LYS A 40 -12.58 -10.27 4.96
CA LYS A 40 -13.19 -10.45 6.27
C LYS A 40 -12.20 -10.79 7.38
N ASN A 41 -11.11 -11.46 7.05
CA ASN A 41 -10.07 -11.77 8.04
C ASN A 41 -9.42 -10.49 8.56
N ILE A 42 -9.14 -9.54 7.67
CA ILE A 42 -8.61 -8.22 8.04
C ILE A 42 -9.63 -7.49 8.90
N PHE A 43 -10.90 -7.50 8.48
CA PHE A 43 -11.96 -6.87 9.26
C PHE A 43 -12.02 -7.45 10.68
N ASN A 44 -12.03 -8.77 10.81
CA ASN A 44 -12.12 -9.43 12.11
C ASN A 44 -10.92 -9.08 13.00
N LYS A 45 -9.73 -9.08 12.45
CA LYS A 45 -8.50 -8.72 13.19
C LYS A 45 -8.53 -7.27 13.65
N LEU A 46 -8.92 -6.36 12.77
CA LEU A 46 -9.00 -4.94 13.11
C LEU A 46 -10.11 -4.67 14.12
N LYS A 47 -11.26 -5.33 13.97
CA LYS A 47 -12.35 -5.19 14.92
C LYS A 47 -11.97 -5.71 16.31
N ASP A 48 -11.29 -6.85 16.37
CA ASP A 48 -10.84 -7.40 17.65
C ASP A 48 -9.82 -6.49 18.35
N MET A 49 -8.95 -5.86 17.57
CA MET A 49 -7.92 -4.99 18.10
C MET A 49 -8.42 -3.59 18.40
N LEU A 50 -9.35 -3.08 17.59
CA LEU A 50 -9.88 -1.71 17.69
C LEU A 50 -11.42 -1.72 17.69
N PRO A 51 -12.06 -2.42 18.66
CA PRO A 51 -13.52 -2.57 18.64
C PRO A 51 -14.27 -1.25 18.79
N LYS A 52 -13.61 -0.25 19.33
CA LYS A 52 -14.19 1.07 19.54
C LYS A 52 -14.34 1.85 18.23
N TYR A 53 -13.54 1.51 17.22
CA TYR A 53 -13.47 2.27 15.97
C TYR A 53 -13.95 1.50 14.76
N ILE A 54 -13.74 0.17 14.74
CA ILE A 54 -14.06 -0.65 13.57
C ILE A 54 -15.39 -1.35 13.80
N HIS A 55 -16.40 -1.00 13.02
CA HIS A 55 -17.77 -1.46 13.23
C HIS A 55 -18.42 -2.11 12.01
N SER A 56 -18.08 -1.68 10.82
CA SER A 56 -18.78 -2.10 9.61
C SER A 56 -17.86 -2.80 8.61
N PHE A 57 -18.45 -3.72 7.86
CA PHE A 57 -17.79 -4.37 6.74
C PHE A 57 -18.66 -4.14 5.49
N PRO A 58 -18.11 -3.57 4.41
CA PRO A 58 -16.71 -3.13 4.20
C PRO A 58 -16.26 -2.06 5.19
N ILE A 59 -14.97 -2.05 5.49
CA ILE A 59 -14.41 -1.06 6.41
C ILE A 59 -14.37 0.31 5.73
N GLU A 60 -14.94 1.31 6.36
CA GLU A 60 -14.93 2.67 5.84
C GLU A 60 -13.64 3.39 6.20
N LYS A 61 -13.15 4.24 5.28
CA LYS A 61 -11.97 5.07 5.54
C LYS A 61 -12.13 5.92 6.80
N LYS A 62 -13.34 6.38 7.06
CA LYS A 62 -13.67 7.18 8.24
C LYS A 62 -13.33 6.43 9.53
N GLU A 63 -13.64 5.15 9.59
CA GLU A 63 -13.34 4.34 10.78
C GLU A 63 -11.82 4.23 11.01
N ILE A 64 -11.07 4.01 9.95
CA ILE A 64 -9.61 3.94 10.02
C ILE A 64 -9.03 5.30 10.46
N SER A 65 -9.51 6.38 9.86
CA SER A 65 -9.07 7.73 10.22
C SER A 65 -9.36 8.06 11.69
N ASN A 66 -10.56 7.72 12.16
CA ASN A 66 -10.93 7.95 13.56
C ASN A 66 -10.05 7.14 14.52
N ALA A 67 -9.72 5.91 14.16
CA ALA A 67 -8.84 5.07 14.97
C ALA A 67 -7.44 5.71 15.11
N ILE A 68 -6.90 6.17 14.00
CA ILE A 68 -5.57 6.80 13.97
C ILE A 68 -5.56 8.09 14.78
N LEU A 69 -6.61 8.91 14.66
CA LEU A 69 -6.72 10.16 15.40
C LEU A 69 -6.95 9.93 16.90
N GLY A 70 -7.60 8.82 17.26
CA GLY A 70 -7.93 8.52 18.64
C GLY A 70 -6.72 8.14 19.49
N ASN A 71 -5.74 7.49 18.90
CA ASN A 71 -4.51 7.10 19.57
C ASN A 71 -3.43 6.84 18.54
N LYS A 72 -2.29 7.51 18.68
CA LYS A 72 -1.19 7.39 17.72
C LYS A 72 -0.61 5.97 17.61
N ASN A 73 -0.80 5.14 18.62
CA ASN A 73 -0.34 3.75 18.58
C ASN A 73 -1.22 2.90 17.65
N ASN A 74 -2.43 3.34 17.35
CA ASN A 74 -3.34 2.60 16.50
C ASN A 74 -2.84 2.50 15.05
N LEU A 75 -2.15 3.53 14.56
CA LEU A 75 -1.55 3.48 13.23
C LEU A 75 -0.58 2.30 13.11
N ASN A 76 0.30 2.13 14.10
CA ASN A 76 1.26 1.03 14.08
C ASN A 76 0.57 -0.33 14.11
N LYS A 77 -0.51 -0.47 14.86
CA LYS A 77 -1.29 -1.70 14.93
C LYS A 77 -1.94 -2.03 13.59
N ILE A 78 -2.53 -1.03 12.96
CA ILE A 78 -3.18 -1.19 11.65
C ILE A 78 -2.13 -1.55 10.59
N VAL A 79 -1.02 -0.83 10.54
CA VAL A 79 0.06 -1.06 9.59
C VAL A 79 0.60 -2.49 9.71
N LYS A 80 0.76 -2.98 10.93
CA LYS A 80 1.29 -4.32 11.17
C LYS A 80 0.40 -5.41 10.56
N ILE A 81 -0.92 -5.29 10.75
CA ILE A 81 -1.89 -6.24 10.22
C ILE A 81 -1.96 -6.14 8.69
N VAL A 82 -2.09 -4.93 8.17
CA VAL A 82 -2.22 -4.68 6.73
C VAL A 82 -0.93 -5.08 6.01
N HIS A 83 0.21 -4.76 6.58
CA HIS A 83 1.52 -5.06 5.99
C HIS A 83 1.70 -6.56 5.76
N TYR A 84 1.27 -7.39 6.68
CA TYR A 84 1.37 -8.85 6.55
C TYR A 84 0.63 -9.32 5.29
N GLU A 85 -0.59 -8.82 5.09
CA GLU A 85 -1.41 -9.20 3.93
C GLU A 85 -0.87 -8.61 2.63
N ILE A 86 -0.38 -7.38 2.67
CA ILE A 86 0.22 -6.73 1.48
C ILE A 86 1.48 -7.47 1.05
N ARG A 87 2.28 -7.94 2.00
CA ARG A 87 3.47 -8.73 1.70
C ARG A 87 3.12 -10.02 0.95
N LYS A 88 2.06 -10.71 1.37
CA LYS A 88 1.56 -11.90 0.67
C LYS A 88 1.13 -11.57 -0.75
N LYS A 89 0.41 -10.47 -0.93
CA LYS A 89 -0.05 -10.04 -2.25
C LYS A 89 1.12 -9.68 -3.15
N LEU A 90 2.14 -9.04 -2.60
CA LEU A 90 3.35 -8.72 -3.35
C LEU A 90 4.06 -9.98 -3.82
N LYS A 91 4.22 -10.96 -2.95
CA LYS A 91 4.82 -12.24 -3.33
C LYS A 91 4.04 -12.91 -4.45
N ASN A 92 2.73 -12.93 -4.37
CA ASN A 92 1.88 -13.51 -5.40
C ASN A 92 2.00 -12.76 -6.72
N PHE A 93 2.06 -11.43 -6.66
CA PHE A 93 2.24 -10.58 -7.84
C PHE A 93 3.57 -10.90 -8.53
N LEU A 94 4.65 -10.97 -7.77
CA LEU A 94 5.97 -11.27 -8.32
C LEU A 94 6.02 -12.67 -8.93
N LYS A 95 5.42 -13.63 -8.27
CA LYS A 95 5.34 -15.01 -8.76
C LYS A 95 4.53 -15.10 -10.06
N LYS A 96 3.40 -14.41 -10.11
CA LYS A 96 2.53 -14.38 -11.29
C LYS A 96 3.20 -13.73 -12.49
N ASN A 97 4.11 -12.78 -12.24
CA ASN A 97 4.79 -12.02 -13.29
C ASN A 97 6.26 -12.40 -13.45
N LYS A 98 6.64 -13.60 -13.01
CA LYS A 98 8.03 -14.06 -13.05
C LYS A 98 8.65 -14.05 -14.44
N ASP A 99 7.82 -14.21 -15.47
CA ASP A 99 8.29 -14.22 -16.86
C ASP A 99 8.43 -12.82 -17.46
N LYS A 100 8.04 -11.80 -16.72
CA LYS A 100 8.18 -10.42 -17.18
C LYS A 100 9.57 -9.91 -16.86
N LYS A 101 10.14 -9.12 -17.78
CA LYS A 101 11.47 -8.55 -17.58
C LYS A 101 11.47 -7.43 -16.55
N ILE A 102 10.39 -6.67 -16.49
CA ILE A 102 10.27 -5.50 -15.62
C ILE A 102 8.89 -5.49 -14.98
N VAL A 103 8.86 -5.20 -13.69
CA VAL A 103 7.62 -4.91 -12.95
C VAL A 103 7.79 -3.60 -12.18
N ILE A 104 6.68 -2.93 -11.91
CA ILE A 104 6.66 -1.66 -11.20
C ILE A 104 6.04 -1.88 -9.83
N LEU A 105 6.72 -1.38 -8.79
CA LEU A 105 6.23 -1.44 -7.42
C LEU A 105 5.91 -0.03 -6.94
N ASP A 106 4.62 0.30 -6.90
CA ASP A 106 4.12 1.59 -6.44
C ASP A 106 3.71 1.44 -4.98
N ILE A 107 4.63 1.75 -4.07
CA ILE A 107 4.48 1.53 -2.64
C ILE A 107 4.62 2.85 -1.90
N PRO A 108 3.65 3.23 -1.02
CA PRO A 108 3.76 4.47 -0.27
C PRO A 108 4.95 4.45 0.69
N LEU A 109 5.48 5.65 0.98
CA LEU A 109 6.64 5.82 1.86
C LEU A 109 6.45 5.15 3.21
N LEU A 110 5.24 5.15 3.74
CA LEU A 110 4.94 4.55 5.03
C LEU A 110 5.24 3.05 5.07
N LEU A 111 5.06 2.35 3.95
CA LEU A 111 5.29 0.91 3.85
C LEU A 111 6.63 0.56 3.21
N GLU A 112 7.32 1.53 2.65
CA GLU A 112 8.51 1.35 1.86
C GLU A 112 9.62 0.62 2.59
N ASN A 113 9.96 1.06 3.81
CA ASN A 113 11.08 0.51 4.57
C ASN A 113 10.95 -0.98 4.85
N LYS A 114 9.76 -1.54 4.70
CA LYS A 114 9.50 -2.94 4.99
C LYS A 114 9.26 -3.80 3.76
N LEU A 115 8.91 -3.17 2.63
CA LEU A 115 8.55 -3.89 1.42
C LEU A 115 9.57 -3.78 0.29
N ASN A 116 10.34 -2.70 0.24
CA ASN A 116 11.15 -2.36 -0.92
C ASN A 116 12.59 -2.88 -0.90
N LYS A 117 12.95 -3.75 0.03
CA LYS A 117 14.32 -4.27 0.13
C LYS A 117 14.79 -5.04 -1.09
N LYS A 118 13.90 -5.38 -2.02
CA LYS A 118 14.17 -6.19 -3.19
C LYS A 118 14.07 -5.42 -4.49
N GLU A 119 14.00 -4.11 -4.43
CA GLU A 119 13.90 -3.29 -5.63
C GLU A 119 15.28 -3.04 -6.23
N ASP A 120 15.36 -3.17 -7.55
CA ASP A 120 16.60 -2.97 -8.28
C ASP A 120 16.83 -1.52 -8.67
N VAL A 121 15.73 -0.79 -8.89
CA VAL A 121 15.77 0.62 -9.30
C VAL A 121 14.71 1.39 -8.52
N LEU A 122 15.08 2.56 -8.02
CA LEU A 122 14.14 3.45 -7.35
C LEU A 122 13.94 4.70 -8.17
N VAL A 123 12.67 5.07 -8.39
CA VAL A 123 12.29 6.29 -9.08
C VAL A 123 11.50 7.17 -8.12
N TYR A 124 11.97 8.38 -7.87
CA TYR A 124 11.30 9.32 -7.00
C TYR A 124 10.52 10.33 -7.84
N VAL A 125 9.22 10.50 -7.54
CA VAL A 125 8.34 11.42 -8.26
C VAL A 125 8.04 12.60 -7.35
N GLN A 126 8.39 13.81 -7.80
CA GLN A 126 8.11 15.03 -7.05
C GLN A 126 6.91 15.76 -7.63
N SER A 127 6.18 16.45 -6.74
CA SER A 127 5.09 17.32 -7.17
C SER A 127 5.65 18.57 -7.86
N LYS A 128 5.03 18.96 -8.97
CA LYS A 128 5.43 20.18 -9.70
C LYS A 128 5.14 21.47 -8.93
N LYS A 129 4.31 21.40 -7.89
CA LYS A 129 3.99 22.58 -7.10
C LYS A 129 5.20 23.19 -6.43
N SER A 130 6.22 22.41 -6.17
CA SER A 130 7.44 22.88 -5.53
C SER A 130 8.33 23.71 -6.44
N SER A 131 8.04 23.74 -7.71
CA SER A 131 8.87 24.44 -8.70
C SER A 131 8.47 25.89 -8.93
N ILE A 132 7.45 26.36 -8.22
CA ILE A 132 6.95 27.72 -8.40
C ILE A 132 7.65 28.71 -7.48
#